data_f3f0f7deddd580a2d57a68b506352854
#
_entry.id   f3f0f7deddd580a2d57a68b506352854
#
_cell.length_a   1.000
_cell.length_b   1.000
_cell.length_c   1.000
_cell.angle_alpha   90.00
_cell.angle_beta   90.00
_cell.angle_gamma   90.00
#
_symmetry.space_group_name_H-M   'P 1'
#
loop_
_entity.id
_entity.type
_entity.pdbx_description
1 polymer ?
#
loop_
_entity_poly.entity_id
_entity_poly.type
_entity_poly.pdbx_seq_one_letter_code
_entity_poly.pdbx_strand_id
1 'polypeptide(L)'
;AAESRGFGLWVLALLKDHLQSKDKSGTARGAKEVVRWQYANLRIKAYALRSMLYRTARLADAGENIVNEAMATKVFATEAIGEMVDTAIQLVGGVALVEDHPLAILYKKVRAWRLAEGASDVLRLNIGRGILELEKGRI
;
A
#
# COMPACT_ATOMS: atom_id res chain seq x y z
N ALA A 1 2.27 6.27 6.69
CA ALA A 1 3.10 5.66 5.62
C ALA A 1 3.98 4.52 6.15
N ALA A 2 4.71 4.71 7.26
CA ALA A 2 5.57 3.65 7.84
C ALA A 2 4.75 2.41 8.24
N GLU A 3 3.63 2.59 8.91
CA GLU A 3 2.71 1.51 9.27
C GLU A 3 2.17 0.78 8.03
N SER A 4 1.77 1.53 6.99
CA SER A 4 1.34 0.95 5.70
C SER A 4 2.42 0.07 5.08
N ARG A 5 3.69 0.50 5.16
CA ARG A 5 4.83 -0.31 4.70
C ARG A 5 4.98 -1.60 5.51
N GLY A 6 4.86 -1.52 6.83
CA GLY A 6 4.95 -2.70 7.72
C GLY A 6 3.89 -3.75 7.38
N PHE A 7 2.63 -3.35 7.29
CA PHE A 7 1.54 -4.23 6.89
C PHE A 7 1.67 -4.72 5.45
N GLY A 8 2.16 -3.88 4.54
CA GLY A 8 2.42 -4.29 3.16
C GLY A 8 3.44 -5.43 3.07
N LEU A 9 4.51 -5.38 3.85
CA LEU A 9 5.48 -6.47 3.92
C LEU A 9 4.88 -7.75 4.50
N TRP A 10 4.03 -7.62 5.53
CA TRP A 10 3.33 -8.75 6.12
C TRP A 10 2.36 -9.41 5.10
N VAL A 11 1.57 -8.60 4.38
CA VAL A 11 0.67 -9.09 3.31
C VAL A 11 1.46 -9.84 2.24
N LEU A 12 2.61 -9.31 1.82
CA LEU A 12 3.45 -9.96 0.82
C LEU A 12 4.04 -11.29 1.30
N ALA A 13 4.41 -11.39 2.58
CA ALA A 13 4.89 -12.64 3.18
C ALA A 13 3.76 -13.69 3.22
N LEU A 14 2.59 -13.32 3.73
CA LEU A 14 1.40 -14.18 3.76
C LEU A 14 1.05 -14.70 2.36
N LEU A 15 1.02 -13.80 1.37
CA LEU A 15 0.74 -14.19 -0.01
C LEU A 15 1.81 -15.10 -0.60
N LYS A 16 3.09 -14.85 -0.32
CA LYS A 16 4.17 -15.72 -0.80
C LYS A 16 3.94 -17.15 -0.34
N ASP A 17 3.68 -17.36 0.94
CA ASP A 17 3.48 -18.69 1.52
C ASP A 17 2.21 -19.34 0.94
N HIS A 18 1.11 -18.60 0.82
CA HIS A 18 -0.12 -19.07 0.22
C HIS A 18 0.06 -19.48 -1.25
N LEU A 19 0.75 -18.66 -2.05
CA LEU A 19 0.95 -18.91 -3.48
C LEU A 19 1.96 -20.04 -3.77
N GLN A 20 2.87 -20.31 -2.85
CA GLN A 20 3.78 -21.47 -2.93
C GLN A 20 3.07 -22.77 -2.51
N SER A 21 1.99 -22.69 -1.75
CA SER A 21 1.21 -23.87 -1.38
C SER A 21 0.52 -24.49 -2.60
N LYS A 22 0.31 -25.82 -2.54
CA LYS A 22 -0.35 -26.57 -3.61
C LYS A 22 -1.88 -26.49 -3.47
N ASP A 23 -2.56 -26.44 -4.58
CA ASP A 23 -4.01 -26.59 -4.67
C ASP A 23 -4.41 -28.09 -4.65
N LYS A 24 -5.71 -28.38 -4.81
CA LYS A 24 -6.25 -29.75 -4.82
C LYS A 24 -5.71 -30.60 -5.98
N SER A 25 -5.18 -29.98 -7.04
CA SER A 25 -4.56 -30.68 -8.18
C SER A 25 -3.08 -31.00 -7.96
N GLY A 26 -2.50 -30.56 -6.84
CA GLY A 26 -1.07 -30.69 -6.57
C GLY A 26 -0.21 -29.59 -7.20
N THR A 27 -0.83 -28.62 -7.88
CA THR A 27 -0.14 -27.50 -8.55
C THR A 27 0.01 -26.31 -7.58
N ALA A 28 1.15 -25.62 -7.61
CA ALA A 28 1.33 -24.39 -6.82
C ALA A 28 0.30 -23.33 -7.25
N ARG A 29 -0.37 -22.70 -6.27
CA ARG A 29 -1.41 -21.69 -6.54
C ARG A 29 -0.87 -20.53 -7.36
N GLY A 30 0.38 -20.15 -7.15
CA GLY A 30 1.10 -19.13 -7.91
C GLY A 30 1.62 -19.57 -9.29
N ALA A 31 1.30 -20.77 -9.76
CA ALA A 31 1.74 -21.23 -11.08
C ALA A 31 1.05 -20.49 -12.23
N LYS A 32 -0.16 -19.95 -11.99
CA LYS A 32 -0.93 -19.22 -13.00
C LYS A 32 -0.30 -17.85 -13.29
N GLU A 33 -0.19 -17.51 -14.56
CA GLU A 33 0.47 -16.30 -15.03
C GLU A 33 -0.16 -15.01 -14.47
N VAL A 34 -1.50 -14.94 -14.48
CA VAL A 34 -2.24 -13.80 -13.93
C VAL A 34 -1.97 -13.60 -12.42
N VAL A 35 -1.80 -14.69 -11.67
CA VAL A 35 -1.51 -14.63 -10.23
C VAL A 35 -0.09 -14.09 -10.00
N ARG A 36 0.89 -14.54 -10.80
CA ARG A 36 2.26 -14.00 -10.76
C ARG A 36 2.30 -12.53 -11.08
N TRP A 37 1.56 -12.11 -12.11
CA TRP A 37 1.44 -10.71 -12.49
C TRP A 37 0.86 -9.85 -11.36
N GLN A 38 -0.23 -10.29 -10.74
CA GLN A 38 -0.83 -9.59 -9.61
C GLN A 38 0.15 -9.49 -8.44
N TYR A 39 0.81 -10.58 -8.06
CA TYR A 39 1.79 -10.56 -6.97
C TYR A 39 2.98 -9.64 -7.29
N ALA A 40 3.47 -9.64 -8.53
CA ALA A 40 4.53 -8.73 -8.97
C ALA A 40 4.13 -7.25 -8.83
N ASN A 41 2.89 -6.90 -9.19
CA ASN A 41 2.37 -5.54 -9.02
C ASN A 41 2.35 -5.11 -7.55
N LEU A 42 2.00 -6.01 -6.63
CA LEU A 42 2.07 -5.70 -5.20
C LEU A 42 3.51 -5.46 -4.74
N ARG A 43 4.48 -6.22 -5.26
CA ARG A 43 5.92 -6.02 -4.99
C ARG A 43 6.40 -4.67 -5.51
N ILE A 44 5.97 -4.26 -6.69
CA ILE A 44 6.30 -2.95 -7.28
C ILE A 44 5.74 -1.82 -6.40
N LYS A 45 4.47 -1.91 -5.97
CA LYS A 45 3.86 -0.93 -5.06
C LYS A 45 4.63 -0.82 -3.72
N ALA A 46 5.00 -1.95 -3.14
CA ALA A 46 5.78 -1.97 -1.91
C ALA A 46 7.16 -1.33 -2.07
N TYR A 47 7.81 -1.55 -3.22
CA TYR A 47 9.08 -0.90 -3.56
C TYR A 47 8.93 0.62 -3.72
N ALA A 48 7.91 1.07 -4.46
CA ALA A 48 7.61 2.48 -4.64
C ALA A 48 7.33 3.18 -3.30
N LEU A 49 6.47 2.57 -2.45
CA LEU A 49 6.18 3.07 -1.12
C LEU A 49 7.44 3.20 -0.26
N ARG A 50 8.31 2.19 -0.27
CA ARG A 50 9.59 2.25 0.44
C ARG A 50 10.44 3.42 -0.04
N SER A 51 10.55 3.61 -1.35
CA SER A 51 11.36 4.67 -1.95
C SER A 51 10.85 6.05 -1.58
N MET A 52 9.54 6.28 -1.67
CA MET A 52 8.90 7.54 -1.27
C MET A 52 9.10 7.81 0.23
N LEU A 53 8.82 6.83 1.08
CA LEU A 53 8.94 6.96 2.53
C LEU A 53 10.36 7.35 2.95
N TYR A 54 11.37 6.60 2.50
CA TYR A 54 12.75 6.88 2.88
C TYR A 54 13.31 8.16 2.26
N ARG A 55 12.88 8.51 1.04
CA ARG A 55 13.23 9.81 0.47
C ARG A 55 12.67 10.95 1.31
N THR A 56 11.37 10.91 1.64
CA THR A 56 10.72 11.93 2.46
C THR A 56 11.38 12.04 3.84
N ALA A 57 11.68 10.92 4.49
CA ALA A 57 12.36 10.91 5.77
C ALA A 57 13.75 11.57 5.70
N ARG A 58 14.56 11.22 4.69
CA ARG A 58 15.89 11.85 4.51
C ARG A 58 15.83 13.35 4.24
N LEU A 59 14.82 13.82 3.53
CA LEU A 59 14.61 15.25 3.33
C LEU A 59 14.26 15.96 4.65
N ALA A 60 13.42 15.31 5.48
CA ALA A 60 13.09 15.82 6.81
C ALA A 60 14.32 15.88 7.71
N ASP A 61 15.15 14.84 7.72
CA ASP A 61 16.40 14.77 8.50
C ASP A 61 17.38 15.87 8.06
N ALA A 62 17.34 16.26 6.80
CA ALA A 62 18.14 17.36 6.24
C ALA A 62 17.56 18.76 6.54
N GLY A 63 16.45 18.85 7.29
CA GLY A 63 15.81 20.13 7.62
C GLY A 63 15.02 20.78 6.46
N GLU A 64 14.75 20.02 5.40
CA GLU A 64 14.04 20.51 4.22
C GLU A 64 12.53 20.64 4.47
N ASN A 65 11.88 21.57 3.78
CA ASN A 65 10.41 21.63 3.77
C ASN A 65 9.86 20.43 2.96
N ILE A 66 9.15 19.53 3.64
CA ILE A 66 8.66 18.26 3.08
C ILE A 66 7.13 18.19 2.99
N VAL A 67 6.43 19.32 3.09
CA VAL A 67 4.96 19.33 3.20
C VAL A 67 4.31 18.55 2.04
N ASN A 68 4.69 18.83 0.80
CA ASN A 68 4.13 18.15 -0.36
C ASN A 68 4.56 16.68 -0.44
N GLU A 69 5.83 16.40 -0.17
CA GLU A 69 6.35 15.03 -0.15
C GLU A 69 5.67 14.18 0.93
N ALA A 70 5.42 14.76 2.10
CA ALA A 70 4.71 14.07 3.19
C ALA A 70 3.26 13.76 2.81
N MET A 71 2.54 14.73 2.24
CA MET A 71 1.17 14.54 1.74
C MET A 71 1.13 13.48 0.63
N ALA A 72 2.00 13.57 -0.36
CA ALA A 72 2.08 12.60 -1.46
C ALA A 72 2.41 11.19 -0.96
N THR A 73 3.40 11.07 -0.05
CA THR A 73 3.77 9.80 0.56
C THR A 73 2.62 9.21 1.39
N LYS A 74 1.87 10.02 2.14
CA LYS A 74 0.69 9.57 2.89
C LYS A 74 -0.40 9.06 1.96
N VAL A 75 -0.76 9.80 0.94
CA VAL A 75 -1.79 9.42 -0.03
C VAL A 75 -1.41 8.10 -0.70
N PHE A 76 -0.22 8.03 -1.29
CA PHE A 76 0.26 6.82 -1.95
C PHE A 76 0.28 5.61 -0.99
N ALA A 77 0.80 5.78 0.23
CA ALA A 77 0.93 4.72 1.21
C ALA A 77 -0.43 4.12 1.61
N THR A 78 -1.42 4.97 1.89
CA THR A 78 -2.73 4.51 2.37
C THR A 78 -3.58 3.91 1.25
N GLU A 79 -3.40 4.32 0.02
CA GLU A 79 -4.05 3.72 -1.14
C GLU A 79 -3.38 2.40 -1.54
N ALA A 80 -2.05 2.40 -1.62
CA ALA A 80 -1.29 1.20 -1.95
C ALA A 80 -1.57 0.04 -0.98
N ILE A 81 -1.58 0.28 0.33
CA ILE A 81 -1.90 -0.78 1.29
C ILE A 81 -3.35 -1.25 1.14
N GLY A 82 -4.30 -0.37 0.85
CA GLY A 82 -5.69 -0.73 0.58
C GLY A 82 -5.79 -1.70 -0.61
N GLU A 83 -5.15 -1.37 -1.73
CA GLU A 83 -5.10 -2.25 -2.91
C GLU A 83 -4.36 -3.56 -2.63
N MET A 84 -3.28 -3.52 -1.85
CA MET A 84 -2.52 -4.73 -1.49
C MET A 84 -3.38 -5.70 -0.70
N VAL A 85 -4.15 -5.22 0.27
CA VAL A 85 -5.05 -6.07 1.08
C VAL A 85 -6.20 -6.59 0.24
N ASP A 86 -6.82 -5.75 -0.59
CA ASP A 86 -7.90 -6.14 -1.49
C ASP A 86 -7.46 -7.25 -2.45
N THR A 87 -6.33 -7.06 -3.12
CA THR A 87 -5.75 -8.06 -4.01
C THR A 87 -5.37 -9.35 -3.25
N ALA A 88 -4.88 -9.22 -2.01
CA ALA A 88 -4.56 -10.38 -1.19
C ALA A 88 -5.80 -11.21 -0.86
N ILE A 89 -6.92 -10.57 -0.51
CA ILE A 89 -8.21 -11.24 -0.30
C ILE A 89 -8.64 -11.97 -1.58
N GLN A 90 -8.54 -11.31 -2.73
CA GLN A 90 -8.87 -11.91 -4.02
C GLN A 90 -8.02 -13.15 -4.33
N LEU A 91 -6.73 -13.10 -4.04
CA LEU A 91 -5.80 -14.22 -4.31
C LEU A 91 -5.94 -15.39 -3.31
N VAL A 92 -6.26 -15.10 -2.07
CA VAL A 92 -6.50 -16.12 -1.03
C VAL A 92 -7.87 -16.76 -1.20
N GLY A 93 -8.87 -15.97 -1.64
CA GLY A 93 -10.23 -16.42 -1.88
C GLY A 93 -11.16 -16.20 -0.69
N GLY A 94 -12.39 -16.74 -0.78
CA GLY A 94 -13.48 -16.48 0.17
C GLY A 94 -13.15 -16.72 1.65
N VAL A 95 -12.22 -17.62 1.95
CA VAL A 95 -11.75 -17.84 3.33
C VAL A 95 -11.16 -16.58 3.96
N ALA A 96 -10.59 -15.68 3.17
CA ALA A 96 -10.05 -14.42 3.63
C ALA A 96 -11.11 -13.38 4.05
N LEU A 97 -12.39 -13.66 3.80
CA LEU A 97 -13.52 -12.81 4.20
C LEU A 97 -14.18 -13.26 5.52
N VAL A 98 -13.77 -14.40 6.07
CA VAL A 98 -14.24 -14.83 7.39
C VAL A 98 -13.82 -13.79 8.44
N GLU A 99 -14.73 -13.52 9.40
CA GLU A 99 -14.61 -12.37 10.31
C GLU A 99 -13.29 -12.34 11.09
N ASP A 100 -12.79 -13.49 11.51
CA ASP A 100 -11.53 -13.62 12.27
C ASP A 100 -10.29 -13.72 11.38
N HIS A 101 -10.43 -13.69 10.06
CA HIS A 101 -9.28 -13.80 9.18
C HIS A 101 -8.46 -12.49 9.22
N PRO A 102 -7.13 -12.57 9.38
CA PRO A 102 -6.28 -11.37 9.53
C PRO A 102 -6.41 -10.36 8.37
N LEU A 103 -6.66 -10.83 7.13
CA LEU A 103 -6.88 -9.94 5.98
C LEU A 103 -8.23 -9.22 6.08
N ALA A 104 -9.31 -9.86 6.56
CA ALA A 104 -10.60 -9.22 6.76
C ALA A 104 -10.52 -8.10 7.80
N ILE A 105 -9.84 -8.37 8.91
CA ILE A 105 -9.58 -7.37 9.97
C ILE A 105 -8.75 -6.21 9.41
N LEU A 106 -7.67 -6.52 8.69
CA LEU A 106 -6.78 -5.52 8.13
C LEU A 106 -7.49 -4.66 7.08
N TYR A 107 -8.39 -5.23 6.26
CA TYR A 107 -9.13 -4.50 5.24
C TYR A 107 -9.93 -3.32 5.82
N LYS A 108 -10.66 -3.55 6.91
CA LYS A 108 -11.40 -2.50 7.62
C LYS A 108 -10.44 -1.43 8.18
N LYS A 109 -9.35 -1.86 8.78
CA LYS A 109 -8.34 -0.98 9.38
C LYS A 109 -7.72 -0.05 8.34
N VAL A 110 -7.19 -0.59 7.24
CA VAL A 110 -6.47 0.21 6.23
C VAL A 110 -7.40 1.13 5.46
N ARG A 111 -8.70 0.78 5.34
CA ARG A 111 -9.69 1.66 4.69
C ARG A 111 -9.84 2.99 5.43
N ALA A 112 -9.80 2.97 6.75
CA ALA A 112 -9.90 4.17 7.57
C ALA A 112 -8.71 5.12 7.38
N TRP A 113 -7.54 4.61 7.03
CA TRP A 113 -6.32 5.42 6.88
C TRP A 113 -6.37 6.42 5.72
N ARG A 114 -7.23 6.19 4.73
CA ARG A 114 -7.48 7.17 3.66
C ARG A 114 -8.20 8.43 4.16
N LEU A 115 -8.87 8.34 5.31
CA LEU A 115 -9.64 9.43 5.91
C LEU A 115 -8.89 10.07 7.09
N ALA A 116 -8.17 9.28 7.86
CA ALA A 116 -7.39 9.73 9.01
C ALA A 116 -6.21 10.61 8.60
N GLU A 117 -5.84 11.57 9.45
CA GLU A 117 -4.69 12.46 9.27
C GLU A 117 -4.72 13.23 7.93
N GLY A 118 -5.91 13.64 7.54
CA GLY A 118 -6.20 14.29 6.26
C GLY A 118 -6.67 13.31 5.19
N ALA A 119 -7.90 13.47 4.74
CA ALA A 119 -8.47 12.65 3.68
C ALA A 119 -7.62 12.75 2.40
N SER A 120 -7.48 11.62 1.69
CA SER A 120 -6.66 11.56 0.47
C SER A 120 -7.00 12.64 -0.56
N ASP A 121 -8.29 12.96 -0.70
CA ASP A 121 -8.75 13.97 -1.66
C ASP A 121 -8.35 15.39 -1.22
N VAL A 122 -8.46 15.70 0.08
CA VAL A 122 -8.03 16.97 0.65
C VAL A 122 -6.52 17.17 0.49
N LEU A 123 -5.73 16.10 0.73
CA LEU A 123 -4.28 16.19 0.56
C LEU A 123 -3.90 16.42 -0.91
N ARG A 124 -4.60 15.80 -1.85
CA ARG A 124 -4.40 16.05 -3.30
C ARG A 124 -4.71 17.50 -3.68
N LEU A 125 -5.82 18.04 -3.18
CA LEU A 125 -6.16 19.46 -3.39
C LEU A 125 -5.09 20.38 -2.82
N ASN A 126 -4.58 20.09 -1.64
CA ASN A 126 -3.53 20.88 -1.00
C ASN A 126 -2.21 20.84 -1.78
N ILE A 127 -1.82 19.67 -2.31
CA ILE A 127 -0.64 19.54 -3.18
C ILE A 127 -0.85 20.39 -4.45
N GLY A 128 -1.98 20.21 -5.13
CA GLY A 128 -2.28 20.96 -6.35
C GLY A 128 -2.28 22.47 -6.13
N ARG A 129 -2.95 22.93 -5.08
CA ARG A 129 -2.97 24.34 -4.70
C ARG A 129 -1.58 24.87 -4.35
N GLY A 130 -0.80 24.10 -3.60
CA GLY A 130 0.56 24.50 -3.22
C GLY A 130 1.44 24.77 -4.44
N ILE A 131 1.35 23.94 -5.46
CA ILE A 131 2.15 24.06 -6.69
C ILE A 131 1.60 25.11 -7.63
N LEU A 132 0.29 25.06 -7.93
CA LEU A 132 -0.33 25.88 -8.98
C LEU A 132 -0.63 27.33 -8.55
N GLU A 133 -0.98 27.55 -7.29
CA GLU A 133 -1.39 28.88 -6.80
C GLU A 133 -0.32 29.55 -5.93
N LEU A 134 0.47 28.77 -5.20
CA LEU A 134 1.43 29.30 -4.22
C LEU A 134 2.88 29.14 -4.65
N GLU A 135 3.13 28.53 -5.79
CA GLU A 135 4.48 28.21 -6.32
C GLU A 135 5.39 27.53 -5.29
N LYS A 136 4.79 26.68 -4.42
CA LYS A 136 5.46 25.97 -3.33
C LYS A 136 5.45 24.47 -3.56
N GLY A 137 6.58 23.84 -3.33
CA GLY A 137 6.74 22.40 -3.41
C GLY A 137 7.67 21.94 -4.53
N ARG A 138 8.10 20.67 -4.45
CA ARG A 138 9.12 20.07 -5.34
C ARG A 138 8.62 18.85 -6.12
N ILE A 139 7.40 18.43 -5.88
CA ILE A 139 6.83 17.25 -6.55
C ILE A 139 5.85 17.66 -7.62
#